data_721e4b31ab821f56abb6389bf9ef0b93
#
_entry.id   721e4b31ab821f56abb6389bf9ef0b93
#
_cell.length_a   1.000
_cell.length_b   1.000
_cell.length_c   1.000
_cell.angle_alpha   90.00
_cell.angle_beta   90.00
_cell.angle_gamma   90.00
#
_symmetry.space_group_name_H-M   'P 1'
#
loop_
_entity.id
_entity.type
_entity.pdbx_description
1 polymer ?
#
loop_
_entity_poly.entity_id
_entity_poly.type
_entity_poly.pdbx_seq_one_letter_code
_entity_poly.pdbx_strand_id
1 'polypeptide(L)'
;MEQVGVLTSFIFQMGVLNVVAYNIKCPSQANWKFRAQVKCNSTLNYFCLYNSVRGQYVEGCNGPDWDRKGSKRVFAGDFSRGYCVKQRFQPFVFWTNGSVSDCIFVKSICSEEGQVVYQNNSSKDDRTCRCNYKKSYAFIQKPRNDCYCIPTEEECSCYIKSCPENYTLSA
;
A
#
# COMPACT_ATOMS: atom_id res chain seq x y z
N MET A 1 80.68 -28.14 -6.93
CA MET A 1 79.55 -28.58 -6.08
C MET A 1 78.52 -27.50 -6.18
N GLU A 2 77.51 -27.68 -7.05
CA GLU A 2 76.41 -26.73 -7.26
C GLU A 2 75.27 -27.10 -6.31
N GLN A 3 74.83 -26.10 -5.52
CA GLN A 3 73.64 -26.23 -4.72
C GLN A 3 72.41 -25.77 -5.55
N VAL A 4 71.52 -26.71 -5.86
CA VAL A 4 70.22 -26.45 -6.50
C VAL A 4 69.24 -25.97 -5.44
N GLY A 5 68.92 -24.67 -5.49
CA GLY A 5 67.87 -24.09 -4.66
C GLY A 5 66.51 -24.44 -5.21
N VAL A 6 65.71 -25.21 -4.44
CA VAL A 6 64.31 -25.49 -4.75
C VAL A 6 63.49 -24.27 -4.36
N LEU A 7 63.00 -23.51 -5.32
CA LEU A 7 61.99 -22.48 -5.12
C LEU A 7 60.62 -23.15 -5.00
N THR A 8 60.13 -23.25 -3.79
CA THR A 8 58.72 -23.64 -3.53
C THR A 8 57.83 -22.43 -3.79
N SER A 9 57.16 -22.46 -4.96
CA SER A 9 56.11 -21.50 -5.31
C SER A 9 54.85 -21.77 -4.49
N PHE A 10 54.62 -20.95 -3.47
CA PHE A 10 53.33 -20.94 -2.77
C PHE A 10 52.27 -20.25 -3.65
N ILE A 11 51.48 -21.07 -4.35
CA ILE A 11 50.28 -20.59 -5.03
C ILE A 11 49.25 -20.30 -3.96
N PHE A 12 49.05 -19.03 -3.63
CA PHE A 12 47.98 -18.54 -2.81
C PHE A 12 46.68 -18.69 -3.63
N GLN A 13 45.94 -19.79 -3.44
CA GLN A 13 44.60 -19.93 -3.97
C GLN A 13 43.68 -18.98 -3.19
N MET A 14 43.49 -17.81 -3.76
CA MET A 14 42.41 -16.91 -3.34
C MET A 14 41.09 -17.61 -3.68
N GLY A 15 40.52 -18.27 -2.70
CA GLY A 15 39.13 -18.76 -2.78
C GLY A 15 38.23 -17.56 -2.95
N VAL A 16 37.68 -17.39 -4.15
CA VAL A 16 36.59 -16.45 -4.39
C VAL A 16 35.39 -16.96 -3.61
N LEU A 17 35.19 -16.44 -2.41
CA LEU A 17 33.93 -16.61 -1.69
C LEU A 17 32.84 -15.99 -2.56
N ASN A 18 32.11 -16.84 -3.30
CA ASN A 18 30.86 -16.45 -3.91
C ASN A 18 29.90 -16.11 -2.78
N VAL A 19 29.87 -14.84 -2.39
CA VAL A 19 28.84 -14.31 -1.51
C VAL A 19 27.55 -14.41 -2.31
N VAL A 20 26.80 -15.49 -2.10
CA VAL A 20 25.45 -15.62 -2.62
C VAL A 20 24.67 -14.45 -2.03
N ALA A 21 24.39 -13.45 -2.87
CA ALA A 21 23.60 -12.28 -2.47
C ALA A 21 22.21 -12.79 -2.07
N TYR A 22 21.98 -12.95 -0.78
CA TYR A 22 20.71 -13.39 -0.24
C TYR A 22 19.69 -12.28 -0.44
N ASN A 23 18.67 -12.56 -1.25
CA ASN A 23 17.54 -11.63 -1.42
C ASN A 23 16.76 -11.54 -0.11
N ILE A 24 17.02 -10.47 0.64
CA ILE A 24 16.33 -10.18 1.88
C ILE A 24 14.86 -9.97 1.58
N LYS A 25 14.00 -10.70 2.29
CA LYS A 25 12.55 -10.42 2.36
C LYS A 25 12.25 -9.79 3.71
N CYS A 26 11.25 -8.91 3.74
CA CYS A 26 10.78 -8.36 5.00
C CYS A 26 10.24 -9.46 5.90
N PRO A 27 10.50 -9.38 7.23
CA PRO A 27 10.00 -10.36 8.17
C PRO A 27 8.47 -10.31 8.24
N SER A 28 7.87 -11.43 8.57
CA SER A 28 6.44 -11.48 8.92
C SER A 28 6.16 -10.65 10.17
N GLN A 29 4.90 -10.28 10.39
CA GLN A 29 4.48 -9.52 11.57
C GLN A 29 4.96 -10.17 12.88
N ALA A 30 4.88 -11.50 13.00
CA ALA A 30 5.33 -12.25 14.17
C ALA A 30 6.84 -12.12 14.42
N ASN A 31 7.64 -12.04 13.37
CA ASN A 31 9.10 -11.97 13.44
C ASN A 31 9.64 -10.53 13.43
N TRP A 32 8.77 -9.54 13.24
CA TRP A 32 9.16 -8.14 13.10
C TRP A 32 10.00 -7.62 14.27
N LYS A 33 9.50 -7.83 15.49
CA LYS A 33 10.17 -7.38 16.71
C LYS A 33 11.55 -8.00 16.88
N PHE A 34 11.66 -9.31 16.64
CA PHE A 34 12.93 -10.02 16.77
C PHE A 34 13.97 -9.53 15.74
N ARG A 35 13.54 -9.38 14.49
CA ARG A 35 14.43 -8.85 13.44
C ARG A 35 14.88 -7.42 13.76
N ALA A 36 13.97 -6.58 14.21
CA ALA A 36 14.24 -5.21 14.62
C ALA A 36 15.24 -5.15 15.79
N GLN A 37 15.13 -6.01 16.80
CA GLN A 37 16.06 -6.10 17.95
C GLN A 37 17.46 -6.52 17.54
N VAL A 38 17.60 -7.42 16.58
CA VAL A 38 18.91 -7.85 16.07
C VAL A 38 19.55 -6.79 15.20
N LYS A 39 18.75 -6.01 14.47
CA LYS A 39 19.25 -5.07 13.46
C LYS A 39 19.50 -3.67 14.00
N CYS A 40 18.68 -3.21 14.95
CA CYS A 40 18.63 -1.82 15.41
C CYS A 40 18.71 -1.69 16.92
N ASN A 41 19.37 -0.64 17.42
CA ASN A 41 19.40 -0.31 18.85
C ASN A 41 18.01 0.02 19.40
N SER A 42 17.10 0.54 18.56
CA SER A 42 15.70 0.76 18.89
C SER A 42 14.82 0.06 17.85
N THR A 43 13.92 -0.79 18.33
CA THR A 43 12.97 -1.51 17.47
C THR A 43 11.98 -0.57 16.77
N LEU A 44 11.76 0.62 17.35
CA LEU A 44 10.86 1.63 16.80
C LEU A 44 11.42 2.28 15.51
N ASN A 45 12.73 2.24 15.33
CA ASN A 45 13.41 2.83 14.18
C ASN A 45 13.63 1.83 13.04
N TYR A 46 13.31 0.56 13.26
CA TYR A 46 13.45 -0.46 12.22
C TYR A 46 12.42 -0.28 11.11
N PHE A 47 12.90 -0.39 9.88
CA PHE A 47 12.03 -0.46 8.70
C PHE A 47 12.47 -1.58 7.75
N CYS A 48 11.53 -2.07 6.97
CA CYS A 48 11.78 -2.96 5.84
C CYS A 48 10.80 -2.62 4.71
N LEU A 49 11.30 -2.08 3.61
CA LEU A 49 10.50 -1.59 2.49
C LEU A 49 11.07 -2.07 1.16
N TYR A 50 10.21 -2.15 0.16
CA TYR A 50 10.63 -2.45 -1.20
C TYR A 50 11.29 -1.22 -1.84
N ASN A 51 12.54 -1.36 -2.28
CA ASN A 51 13.27 -0.35 -3.03
C ASN A 51 12.93 -0.49 -4.51
N SER A 52 12.14 0.43 -5.03
CA SER A 52 11.69 0.41 -6.43
C SER A 52 12.79 0.65 -7.45
N VAL A 53 13.89 1.30 -7.06
CA VAL A 53 15.05 1.54 -7.94
C VAL A 53 15.90 0.29 -8.11
N ARG A 54 16.11 -0.44 -7.01
CA ARG A 54 16.95 -1.63 -6.98
C ARG A 54 16.20 -2.94 -7.20
N GLY A 55 14.87 -2.92 -7.20
CA GLY A 55 14.04 -4.11 -7.35
C GLY A 55 14.14 -5.13 -6.20
N GLN A 56 14.51 -4.69 -5.00
CA GLN A 56 14.73 -5.57 -3.85
C GLN A 56 14.25 -4.91 -2.55
N TYR A 57 14.03 -5.72 -1.52
CA TYR A 57 13.74 -5.19 -0.20
C TYR A 57 15.00 -4.64 0.45
N VAL A 58 14.84 -3.57 1.23
CA VAL A 58 15.88 -2.95 2.05
C VAL A 58 15.38 -2.79 3.47
N GLU A 59 16.28 -2.94 4.42
CA GLU A 59 16.00 -2.76 5.84
C GLU A 59 17.02 -1.83 6.48
N GLY A 60 16.61 -1.11 7.50
CA GLY A 60 17.47 -0.17 8.22
C GLY A 60 16.85 0.32 9.53
N CYS A 61 17.53 1.30 10.14
CA CYS A 61 17.21 1.80 11.48
C CYS A 61 16.91 3.31 11.52
N ASN A 62 16.60 3.94 10.41
CA ASN A 62 16.28 5.36 10.30
C ASN A 62 14.83 5.62 9.86
N GLY A 63 13.95 4.67 10.03
CA GLY A 63 12.50 4.80 9.91
C GLY A 63 11.86 4.73 11.29
N PRO A 64 10.56 4.68 11.36
CA PRO A 64 9.52 5.22 10.49
C PRO A 64 9.27 6.73 10.71
N ASP A 65 8.32 7.27 9.95
CA ASP A 65 7.95 8.69 10.02
C ASP A 65 6.46 8.87 9.68
N TRP A 66 5.97 10.10 9.77
CA TRP A 66 4.60 10.44 9.42
C TRP A 66 4.38 10.50 7.91
N ASP A 67 3.33 9.86 7.44
CA ASP A 67 2.86 9.95 6.06
C ASP A 67 1.64 10.85 5.94
N ARG A 68 1.55 11.53 4.78
CA ARG A 68 0.48 12.48 4.50
C ARG A 68 -0.78 11.78 3.99
N LYS A 69 -1.91 12.44 4.19
CA LYS A 69 -3.17 12.07 3.55
C LYS A 69 -2.97 11.82 2.04
N GLY A 70 -3.47 10.71 1.53
CA GLY A 70 -3.42 10.34 0.12
C GLY A 70 -2.07 9.84 -0.38
N SER A 71 -1.12 9.58 0.50
CA SER A 71 0.22 9.09 0.14
C SER A 71 0.60 7.83 0.91
N LYS A 72 1.60 7.17 0.40
CA LYS A 72 2.26 6.02 1.05
C LYS A 72 3.76 6.23 1.07
N ARG A 73 4.43 5.68 2.08
CA ARG A 73 5.88 5.66 2.16
C ARG A 73 6.45 4.67 1.14
N VAL A 74 7.42 5.10 0.38
CA VAL A 74 8.18 4.27 -0.54
C VAL A 74 9.68 4.49 -0.34
N PHE A 75 10.48 3.52 -0.74
CA PHE A 75 11.93 3.64 -0.74
C PHE A 75 12.43 3.58 -2.19
N ALA A 76 13.03 4.66 -2.65
CA ALA A 76 13.57 4.79 -3.99
C ALA A 76 15.03 5.28 -3.93
N GLY A 77 15.88 4.51 -3.20
CA GLY A 77 17.24 4.94 -2.83
C GLY A 77 17.26 5.72 -1.53
N ASP A 78 16.23 6.47 -1.25
CA ASP A 78 15.93 7.15 0.01
C ASP A 78 14.41 7.13 0.26
N PHE A 79 13.98 7.59 1.45
CA PHE A 79 12.56 7.70 1.77
C PHE A 79 11.89 8.76 0.89
N SER A 80 10.82 8.35 0.24
CA SER A 80 9.99 9.23 -0.56
C SER A 80 8.51 8.88 -0.42
N ARG A 81 7.65 9.64 -1.09
CA ARG A 81 6.20 9.43 -1.07
C ARG A 81 5.70 9.02 -2.45
N GLY A 82 4.89 7.98 -2.47
CA GLY A 82 4.14 7.56 -3.65
C GLY A 82 2.65 7.81 -3.45
N TYR A 83 1.89 7.79 -4.54
CA TYR A 83 0.43 7.80 -4.46
C TYR A 83 -0.10 6.41 -4.11
N CYS A 84 -1.29 6.37 -3.52
CA CYS A 84 -2.03 5.13 -3.34
C CYS A 84 -2.31 4.47 -4.69
N VAL A 85 -2.30 3.15 -4.75
CA VAL A 85 -2.83 2.43 -5.91
C VAL A 85 -4.32 2.74 -6.08
N LYS A 86 -4.84 2.60 -7.31
CA LYS A 86 -6.20 3.04 -7.69
C LYS A 86 -7.32 2.48 -6.81
N GLN A 87 -7.09 1.29 -6.22
CA GLN A 87 -8.05 0.59 -5.37
C GLN A 87 -7.92 0.95 -3.88
N ARG A 88 -6.96 1.80 -3.52
CA ARG A 88 -6.70 2.17 -2.13
C ARG A 88 -6.72 3.68 -1.92
N PHE A 89 -6.91 4.07 -0.66
CA PHE A 89 -6.88 5.47 -0.24
C PHE A 89 -6.33 5.62 1.17
N GLN A 90 -5.96 6.83 1.53
CA GLN A 90 -5.46 7.18 2.85
C GLN A 90 -6.09 8.51 3.31
N PRO A 91 -7.15 8.46 4.12
CA PRO A 91 -7.95 9.65 4.44
C PRO A 91 -7.31 10.60 5.45
N PHE A 92 -6.30 10.18 6.18
CA PHE A 92 -5.65 10.99 7.22
C PHE A 92 -4.14 10.79 7.25
N VAL A 93 -3.46 11.66 7.98
CA VAL A 93 -2.04 11.53 8.34
C VAL A 93 -1.89 10.36 9.32
N PHE A 94 -0.92 9.50 9.09
CA PHE A 94 -0.68 8.35 9.95
C PHE A 94 0.81 8.10 10.18
N TRP A 95 1.10 7.44 11.30
CA TRP A 95 2.44 6.98 11.59
C TRP A 95 2.71 5.67 10.87
N THR A 96 3.67 5.67 9.95
CA THR A 96 4.10 4.43 9.32
C THR A 96 4.97 3.62 10.28
N ASN A 97 4.71 2.34 10.40
CA ASN A 97 5.52 1.43 11.23
C ASN A 97 6.73 0.83 10.47
N GLY A 98 7.07 1.41 9.32
CA GLY A 98 8.18 0.95 8.50
C GLY A 98 7.95 -0.37 7.75
N SER A 99 6.77 -0.99 7.89
CA SER A 99 6.45 -2.29 7.26
C SER A 99 5.53 -2.17 6.06
N VAL A 100 4.82 -1.06 5.92
CA VAL A 100 3.76 -0.89 4.93
C VAL A 100 4.22 0.05 3.82
N SER A 101 4.30 -0.49 2.61
CA SER A 101 4.58 0.26 1.39
C SER A 101 3.33 0.60 0.59
N ASP A 102 2.13 0.53 1.18
CA ASP A 102 0.87 0.85 0.51
C ASP A 102 -0.09 1.58 1.45
N CYS A 103 -1.10 2.21 0.85
CA CYS A 103 -2.17 2.85 1.59
C CYS A 103 -3.03 1.81 2.31
N ILE A 104 -3.50 2.14 3.51
CA ILE A 104 -4.12 1.18 4.42
C ILE A 104 -5.52 0.80 3.96
N PHE A 105 -6.32 1.79 3.52
CA PHE A 105 -7.74 1.60 3.26
C PHE A 105 -7.99 1.13 1.82
N VAL A 106 -8.85 0.14 1.68
CA VAL A 106 -9.37 -0.31 0.39
C VAL A 106 -10.61 0.50 0.06
N LYS A 107 -10.73 0.98 -1.17
CA LYS A 107 -11.93 1.71 -1.63
C LYS A 107 -13.15 0.79 -1.67
N SER A 108 -14.26 1.34 -1.27
CA SER A 108 -15.57 0.67 -1.33
C SER A 108 -15.92 0.20 -2.74
N ILE A 109 -16.74 -0.82 -2.83
CA ILE A 109 -17.22 -1.40 -4.08
C ILE A 109 -18.71 -1.08 -4.20
N CYS A 110 -19.11 -0.38 -5.26
CA CYS A 110 -20.52 -0.11 -5.57
C CYS A 110 -21.08 -1.29 -6.39
N SER A 111 -21.37 -2.41 -5.72
CA SER A 111 -21.76 -3.66 -6.36
C SER A 111 -23.11 -4.22 -5.90
N GLU A 112 -23.78 -3.56 -4.96
CA GLU A 112 -25.12 -3.96 -4.55
C GLU A 112 -26.15 -3.69 -5.64
N GLU A 113 -27.30 -4.32 -5.53
CA GLU A 113 -28.37 -4.18 -6.53
C GLU A 113 -28.74 -2.72 -6.75
N GLY A 114 -28.74 -2.29 -7.99
CA GLY A 114 -29.06 -0.93 -8.38
C GLY A 114 -27.94 0.10 -8.15
N GLN A 115 -26.84 -0.25 -7.50
CA GLN A 115 -25.71 0.65 -7.31
C GLN A 115 -24.83 0.78 -8.56
N VAL A 116 -24.30 1.97 -8.75
CA VAL A 116 -23.26 2.25 -9.75
C VAL A 116 -22.23 3.21 -9.16
N VAL A 117 -21.01 3.14 -9.65
CA VAL A 117 -19.96 4.08 -9.26
C VAL A 117 -20.33 5.49 -9.73
N TYR A 118 -20.38 6.43 -8.80
CA TYR A 118 -20.52 7.84 -9.11
C TYR A 118 -19.13 8.44 -9.42
N GLN A 119 -18.19 8.30 -8.50
CA GLN A 119 -16.83 8.80 -8.67
C GLN A 119 -15.81 7.93 -7.94
N ASN A 120 -14.67 7.67 -8.58
CA ASN A 120 -13.60 6.88 -7.96
C ASN A 120 -12.62 7.74 -7.15
N ASN A 121 -12.95 8.93 -6.83
CA ASN A 121 -12.21 9.88 -6.00
C ASN A 121 -10.67 9.78 -6.02
N SER A 122 -10.01 10.71 -5.36
CA SER A 122 -8.55 10.75 -5.26
C SER A 122 -8.01 9.67 -4.30
N SER A 123 -6.70 9.60 -4.18
CA SER A 123 -6.04 8.77 -3.16
C SER A 123 -6.31 9.20 -1.71
N LYS A 124 -7.03 10.31 -1.51
CA LYS A 124 -7.38 10.83 -0.17
C LYS A 124 -8.74 10.37 0.32
N ASP A 125 -9.63 10.00 -0.59
CA ASP A 125 -11.04 9.80 -0.28
C ASP A 125 -11.52 8.47 -0.86
N ASP A 126 -12.55 7.89 -0.21
CA ASP A 126 -13.18 6.66 -0.67
C ASP A 126 -13.92 6.89 -1.99
N ARG A 127 -14.31 5.80 -2.61
CA ARG A 127 -15.22 5.78 -3.77
C ARG A 127 -16.61 6.23 -3.32
N THR A 128 -17.29 6.97 -4.19
CA THR A 128 -18.70 7.30 -3.99
C THR A 128 -19.59 6.49 -4.92
N CYS A 129 -20.75 6.10 -4.40
CA CYS A 129 -21.74 5.31 -5.09
C CYS A 129 -23.01 6.13 -5.31
N ARG A 130 -23.81 5.74 -6.30
CA ARG A 130 -25.17 6.27 -6.49
C ARG A 130 -26.11 5.16 -6.94
N CYS A 131 -27.40 5.38 -6.80
CA CYS A 131 -28.39 4.50 -7.40
C CYS A 131 -28.55 4.79 -8.89
N ASN A 132 -28.80 3.73 -9.66
CA ASN A 132 -29.01 3.82 -11.10
C ASN A 132 -30.41 4.32 -11.43
N TYR A 133 -30.62 5.63 -11.33
CA TYR A 133 -31.92 6.27 -11.60
C TYR A 133 -32.45 5.96 -13.00
N LYS A 134 -31.58 5.71 -13.99
CA LYS A 134 -31.99 5.32 -15.35
C LYS A 134 -32.71 3.94 -15.40
N LYS A 135 -32.47 3.11 -14.39
CA LYS A 135 -33.13 1.83 -14.19
C LYS A 135 -34.14 1.89 -13.03
N SER A 136 -34.63 3.07 -12.70
CA SER A 136 -35.59 3.34 -11.64
C SER A 136 -35.15 2.98 -10.22
N TYR A 137 -33.84 2.96 -9.95
CA TYR A 137 -33.31 2.78 -8.60
C TYR A 137 -33.16 4.11 -7.88
N ALA A 138 -33.64 4.16 -6.64
CA ALA A 138 -33.49 5.29 -5.70
C ALA A 138 -32.86 4.81 -4.41
N PHE A 139 -32.26 5.70 -3.64
CA PHE A 139 -31.74 5.39 -2.31
C PHE A 139 -32.87 5.01 -1.35
N ILE A 140 -32.64 3.99 -0.53
CA ILE A 140 -33.56 3.62 0.57
C ILE A 140 -33.62 4.74 1.59
N GLN A 141 -32.48 5.25 1.97
CA GLN A 141 -32.33 6.40 2.85
C GLN A 141 -31.68 7.57 2.10
N LYS A 142 -32.23 8.77 2.22
CA LYS A 142 -31.66 9.96 1.59
C LYS A 142 -30.23 10.18 2.08
N PRO A 143 -29.21 10.14 1.20
CA PRO A 143 -27.84 10.42 1.59
C PRO A 143 -27.63 11.91 1.92
N ARG A 144 -26.49 12.25 2.53
CA ARG A 144 -26.10 13.65 2.80
C ARG A 144 -26.01 14.49 1.54
N ASN A 145 -25.57 13.88 0.45
CA ASN A 145 -25.54 14.49 -0.87
C ASN A 145 -26.59 13.82 -1.76
N ASP A 146 -27.47 14.60 -2.39
CA ASP A 146 -28.59 14.07 -3.18
C ASP A 146 -28.14 13.21 -4.38
N CYS A 147 -26.92 13.40 -4.87
CA CYS A 147 -26.41 12.71 -6.07
C CYS A 147 -25.60 11.46 -5.80
N TYR A 148 -25.04 11.30 -4.60
CA TYR A 148 -24.17 10.17 -4.24
C TYR A 148 -24.14 9.93 -2.74
N CYS A 149 -23.66 8.76 -2.37
CA CYS A 149 -23.34 8.37 -0.98
C CYS A 149 -21.87 7.94 -0.85
N ILE A 150 -21.38 7.96 0.39
CA ILE A 150 -20.05 7.47 0.77
C ILE A 150 -20.24 6.18 1.57
N PRO A 151 -19.96 4.99 1.00
CA PRO A 151 -20.32 3.71 1.65
C PRO A 151 -19.67 3.47 3.01
N THR A 152 -18.55 4.12 3.31
CA THR A 152 -17.88 4.05 4.62
C THR A 152 -18.50 4.95 5.68
N GLU A 153 -19.44 5.83 5.30
CA GLU A 153 -19.98 6.85 6.20
C GLU A 153 -21.51 6.85 6.29
N GLU A 154 -22.19 6.24 5.33
CA GLU A 154 -23.63 6.29 5.22
C GLU A 154 -24.24 5.09 4.48
N GLU A 155 -25.55 4.91 4.65
CA GLU A 155 -26.34 3.86 4.00
C GLU A 155 -26.49 4.16 2.50
N CYS A 156 -26.08 3.22 1.66
CA CYS A 156 -26.02 3.38 0.20
C CYS A 156 -26.91 2.41 -0.58
N SER A 157 -27.73 1.61 0.08
CA SER A 157 -28.57 0.64 -0.59
C SER A 157 -29.64 1.28 -1.47
N CYS A 158 -29.97 0.61 -2.54
CA CYS A 158 -30.93 1.09 -3.54
C CYS A 158 -32.16 0.18 -3.60
N TYR A 159 -33.29 0.75 -3.99
CA TYR A 159 -34.53 0.01 -4.27
C TYR A 159 -35.17 0.49 -5.58
N ILE A 160 -35.99 -0.34 -6.19
CA ILE A 160 -36.75 0.06 -7.37
C ILE A 160 -37.89 0.95 -6.93
N LYS A 161 -37.94 2.18 -7.43
CA LYS A 161 -38.96 3.18 -7.17
C LYS A 161 -39.81 3.40 -8.40
N SER A 162 -41.09 3.09 -8.30
CA SER A 162 -42.06 3.42 -9.34
C SER A 162 -42.32 4.94 -9.34
N CYS A 163 -42.26 5.55 -10.51
CA CYS A 163 -42.69 6.93 -10.72
C CYS A 163 -44.11 6.99 -11.26
N PRO A 164 -44.90 8.04 -10.98
CA PRO A 164 -46.17 8.28 -11.66
C PRO A 164 -45.98 8.38 -13.17
N GLU A 165 -47.06 8.20 -13.91
CA GLU A 165 -47.04 8.39 -15.37
C GLU A 165 -46.46 9.76 -15.73
N ASN A 166 -45.63 9.77 -16.77
CA ASN A 166 -44.88 10.94 -17.25
C ASN A 166 -43.78 11.49 -16.33
N TYR A 167 -43.40 10.80 -15.26
CA TYR A 167 -42.27 11.14 -14.43
C TYR A 167 -41.14 10.10 -14.48
N THR A 168 -39.90 10.58 -14.45
CA THR A 168 -38.72 9.73 -14.36
C THR A 168 -37.87 10.16 -13.18
N LEU A 169 -37.11 9.23 -12.61
CA LEU A 169 -36.12 9.59 -11.60
C LEU A 169 -34.98 10.39 -12.26
N SER A 170 -34.53 11.40 -11.55
CA SER A 170 -33.31 12.16 -11.88
C SER A 170 -32.23 11.97 -10.82
N ALA A 171 -30.98 12.26 -11.21
CA ALA A 171 -29.86 12.29 -10.27
C ALA A 171 -29.92 13.54 -9.42
#